data_13b3f935006d5aacf9223be528bea271
#
_entry.id   13b3f935006d5aacf9223be528bea271
#
_cell.length_a   1.000
_cell.length_b   1.000
_cell.length_c   1.000
_cell.angle_alpha   90.00
_cell.angle_beta   90.00
_cell.angle_gamma   90.00
#
_symmetry.space_group_name_H-M   'P 1'
#
loop_
_entity.id
_entity.type
_entity.pdbx_description
1 polymer ?
#
loop_
_entity_poly.entity_id
_entity_poly.type
_entity_poly.pdbx_seq_one_letter_code
_entity_poly.pdbx_strand_id
1 'polypeptide(L)'
;MAVAQRLLFTAGLLLLPVPAPGAGSLPSGGAPLPSDSTERARALHVLNRLTYGPRPGDVDRVVAMGVDRFIEQQLNPEKIRDDRVEDRLKPLEVLRLDPEELGRIYLDEVRERRQGRPLSRARKLAAEFQQAAVVRATLSERQLYEVMVDFWTNHFNVFLGKGADRFLLPDYIEHTIRPHAMGKFEDLLIATAHSPAMLFYLDNVQSVTPGAVPPRPFGRRPIAEQRIPKGINENYARELMELHTLGVDGGYTQQDVVNVARVLTGWSMRPPRRGVGFVFNDWAHDRGEKVVLGHPFPAGRGEDEGIALLRLLAHHPSTMRHLSAQLCARFVADDPPDGCIDAGVHAWQRTGGDIREVLRAIFQSPEFWAPQYRAAKVKTPLEFVVSAVRAVDGAPDTTLVLAQIVGRLGEPLYLDQPPTGYPETQDSWVNAGALLERLNLGLGIAAGRAPGIAVNLDQLIPGDNDPSQLADRVNREILGGTATANTLRVLREQAASLPPAQARIMAVGLALGSPEFQKQ
;
A
#
# COMPACT_ATOMS: atom_id res chain seq x y z
N MET A 1 -38.00 23.58 -22.97
CA MET A 1 -37.86 24.77 -22.15
C MET A 1 -38.08 24.40 -20.68
N ALA A 2 -37.03 24.23 -19.93
CA ALA A 2 -37.05 24.17 -18.48
C ALA A 2 -35.66 24.57 -17.99
N VAL A 3 -35.62 25.63 -17.18
CA VAL A 3 -34.46 26.38 -16.74
C VAL A 3 -33.68 25.61 -15.71
N ALA A 4 -32.42 25.31 -15.99
CA ALA A 4 -31.48 24.79 -15.02
C ALA A 4 -30.89 25.98 -14.23
N GLN A 5 -31.33 26.21 -13.01
CA GLN A 5 -30.71 27.14 -12.07
C GLN A 5 -29.41 26.55 -11.54
N ARG A 6 -28.29 27.13 -11.99
CA ARG A 6 -26.96 26.96 -11.39
C ARG A 6 -26.90 27.78 -10.09
N LEU A 7 -26.83 27.10 -8.96
CA LEU A 7 -26.42 27.70 -7.70
C LEU A 7 -24.88 27.67 -7.63
N LEU A 8 -24.27 28.80 -7.98
CA LEU A 8 -22.87 29.13 -7.69
C LEU A 8 -22.79 29.58 -6.23
N PHE A 9 -22.24 28.75 -5.37
CA PHE A 9 -21.81 29.15 -4.03
C PHE A 9 -20.41 29.76 -4.13
N THR A 10 -20.30 31.06 -4.02
CA THR A 10 -19.04 31.77 -3.78
C THR A 10 -18.68 31.61 -2.28
N ALA A 11 -17.78 30.69 -1.97
CA ALA A 11 -17.10 30.63 -0.67
C ALA A 11 -15.98 31.70 -0.69
N GLY A 12 -16.21 32.83 -0.02
CA GLY A 12 -15.17 33.83 0.22
C GLY A 12 -14.09 33.27 1.14
N LEU A 13 -12.91 33.03 0.60
CA LEU A 13 -11.72 32.60 1.34
C LEU A 13 -11.09 33.83 1.98
N LEU A 14 -11.33 34.05 3.28
CA LEU A 14 -10.57 35.02 4.10
C LEU A 14 -9.21 34.42 4.44
N LEU A 15 -8.21 34.81 3.69
CA LEU A 15 -6.79 34.57 4.03
C LEU A 15 -6.39 35.47 5.20
N LEU A 16 -6.28 34.94 6.40
CA LEU A 16 -5.61 35.62 7.50
C LEU A 16 -4.11 35.25 7.50
N PRO A 17 -3.21 36.19 7.80
CA PRO A 17 -1.78 35.91 7.80
C PRO A 17 -1.38 34.95 8.95
N VAL A 18 -0.58 33.95 8.63
CA VAL A 18 0.02 33.01 9.59
C VAL A 18 1.19 33.71 10.27
N PRO A 19 1.23 33.86 11.59
CA PRO A 19 2.42 34.32 12.30
C PRO A 19 3.47 33.20 12.37
N ALA A 20 4.73 33.56 12.21
CA ALA A 20 5.89 32.67 12.33
C ALA A 20 5.97 32.02 13.73
N PRO A 21 6.47 30.78 13.85
CA PRO A 21 6.54 30.10 15.14
C PRO A 21 7.65 30.71 16.01
N GLY A 22 7.23 31.42 17.06
CA GLY A 22 8.08 31.78 18.16
C GLY A 22 8.30 30.55 19.06
N ALA A 23 9.56 30.25 19.40
CA ALA A 23 9.92 29.20 20.35
C ALA A 23 9.36 29.56 21.76
N GLY A 24 8.20 28.99 22.09
CA GLY A 24 7.60 29.06 23.41
C GLY A 24 7.60 27.69 24.05
N SER A 25 8.31 27.55 25.16
CA SER A 25 8.31 26.37 26.02
C SER A 25 6.89 25.99 26.43
N LEU A 26 6.46 24.75 26.12
CA LEU A 26 5.17 24.19 26.55
C LEU A 26 5.23 23.88 28.06
N PRO A 27 4.16 24.17 28.83
CA PRO A 27 4.07 23.77 30.22
C PRO A 27 3.87 22.26 30.34
N SER A 28 4.82 21.58 30.99
CA SER A 28 4.72 20.21 31.44
C SER A 28 3.77 20.14 32.65
N GLY A 29 2.59 19.57 32.47
CA GLY A 29 1.69 19.35 33.62
C GLY A 29 0.26 19.03 33.22
N GLY A 30 0.03 17.95 32.46
CA GLY A 30 -1.31 17.37 32.28
C GLY A 30 -1.59 16.35 33.37
N ALA A 31 -2.70 16.50 34.12
CA ALA A 31 -3.18 15.48 35.06
C ALA A 31 -3.38 14.14 34.32
N PRO A 32 -3.10 12.98 34.93
CA PRO A 32 -3.35 11.68 34.30
C PRO A 32 -4.84 11.55 33.98
N LEU A 33 -5.12 11.22 32.71
CA LEU A 33 -6.48 10.94 32.24
C LEU A 33 -7.06 9.73 32.97
N PRO A 34 -8.38 9.65 33.21
CA PRO A 34 -9.03 8.47 33.80
C PRO A 34 -8.67 7.20 32.98
N SER A 35 -8.58 6.05 33.65
CA SER A 35 -8.14 4.78 33.04
C SER A 35 -8.89 4.41 31.72
N ASP A 36 -10.21 4.62 31.68
CA ASP A 36 -11.05 4.37 30.51
C ASP A 36 -10.69 5.27 29.33
N SER A 37 -10.36 6.53 29.56
CA SER A 37 -9.97 7.45 28.47
C SER A 37 -8.61 7.08 27.88
N THR A 38 -7.72 6.51 28.70
CA THR A 38 -6.41 6.03 28.24
C THR A 38 -6.54 4.79 27.35
N GLU A 39 -7.35 3.80 27.73
CA GLU A 39 -7.57 2.59 26.93
C GLU A 39 -8.30 2.90 25.60
N ARG A 40 -9.28 3.81 25.61
CA ARG A 40 -9.91 4.27 24.36
C ARG A 40 -8.92 4.96 23.43
N ALA A 41 -8.03 5.79 23.97
CA ALA A 41 -6.99 6.45 23.17
C ALA A 41 -5.98 5.43 22.60
N ARG A 42 -5.61 4.40 23.37
CA ARG A 42 -4.78 3.28 22.88
C ARG A 42 -5.48 2.48 21.79
N ALA A 43 -6.76 2.15 21.98
CA ALA A 43 -7.57 1.42 21.00
C ALA A 43 -7.71 2.20 19.69
N LEU A 44 -7.98 3.50 19.76
CA LEU A 44 -8.06 4.36 18.58
C LEU A 44 -6.71 4.45 17.85
N HIS A 45 -5.61 4.63 18.61
CA HIS A 45 -4.25 4.65 18.03
C HIS A 45 -3.95 3.37 17.25
N VAL A 46 -4.19 2.20 17.85
CA VAL A 46 -3.95 0.91 17.20
C VAL A 46 -4.84 0.71 15.97
N LEU A 47 -6.12 1.09 16.05
CA LEU A 47 -7.02 1.02 14.90
C LEU A 47 -6.57 1.95 13.76
N ASN A 48 -6.09 3.13 14.07
CA ASN A 48 -5.56 4.04 13.04
C ASN A 48 -4.26 3.53 12.42
N ARG A 49 -3.37 2.88 13.20
CA ARG A 49 -2.04 2.46 12.71
C ARG A 49 -2.04 1.09 12.03
N LEU A 50 -2.76 0.11 12.60
CA LEU A 50 -2.75 -1.27 12.12
C LEU A 50 -3.86 -1.57 11.11
N THR A 51 -4.77 -0.62 10.90
CA THR A 51 -5.92 -0.79 10.00
C THR A 51 -6.07 0.43 9.10
N TYR A 52 -6.98 0.37 8.15
CA TYR A 52 -7.39 1.54 7.38
C TYR A 52 -8.38 2.45 8.15
N GLY A 53 -8.29 2.48 9.47
CA GLY A 53 -9.14 3.29 10.34
C GLY A 53 -10.37 2.54 10.89
N PRO A 54 -10.93 3.01 12.02
CA PRO A 54 -12.05 2.37 12.69
C PRO A 54 -13.35 2.45 11.89
N ARG A 55 -14.18 1.43 12.04
CA ARG A 55 -15.63 1.47 11.76
C ARG A 55 -16.38 1.89 13.02
N PRO A 56 -17.65 2.31 12.92
CA PRO A 56 -18.50 2.51 14.09
C PRO A 56 -18.50 1.29 15.01
N GLY A 57 -18.24 1.53 16.30
CA GLY A 57 -18.16 0.47 17.32
C GLY A 57 -16.81 -0.26 17.43
N ASP A 58 -15.87 -0.10 16.50
CA ASP A 58 -14.57 -0.79 16.56
C ASP A 58 -13.76 -0.39 17.79
N VAL A 59 -13.78 0.88 18.18
CA VAL A 59 -13.05 1.35 19.37
C VAL A 59 -13.57 0.64 20.62
N ASP A 60 -14.89 0.55 20.81
CA ASP A 60 -15.50 -0.13 21.96
C ASP A 60 -15.20 -1.63 21.94
N ARG A 61 -15.23 -2.24 20.74
CA ARG A 61 -14.87 -3.65 20.54
C ARG A 61 -13.42 -3.94 20.94
N VAL A 62 -12.48 -3.08 20.54
CA VAL A 62 -11.05 -3.24 20.86
C VAL A 62 -10.79 -3.00 22.34
N VAL A 63 -11.45 -2.01 22.97
CA VAL A 63 -11.38 -1.80 24.43
C VAL A 63 -11.90 -3.04 25.17
N ALA A 64 -13.06 -3.57 24.79
CA ALA A 64 -13.64 -4.76 25.42
C ALA A 64 -12.79 -6.03 25.22
N MET A 65 -12.12 -6.16 24.08
CA MET A 65 -11.22 -7.27 23.78
C MET A 65 -9.89 -7.15 24.54
N GLY A 66 -9.42 -5.93 24.75
CA GLY A 66 -8.07 -5.57 25.16
C GLY A 66 -7.16 -5.29 23.97
N VAL A 67 -6.46 -4.15 24.01
CA VAL A 67 -5.63 -3.65 22.90
C VAL A 67 -4.54 -4.65 22.50
N ASP A 68 -3.82 -5.22 23.46
CA ASP A 68 -2.73 -6.16 23.17
C ASP A 68 -3.26 -7.45 22.54
N ARG A 69 -4.46 -7.90 22.94
CA ARG A 69 -5.11 -9.07 22.32
C ARG A 69 -5.56 -8.78 20.88
N PHE A 70 -6.00 -7.55 20.60
CA PHE A 70 -6.32 -7.13 19.24
C PHE A 70 -5.06 -7.13 18.35
N ILE A 71 -3.93 -6.59 18.84
CA ILE A 71 -2.65 -6.62 18.11
C ILE A 71 -2.27 -8.06 17.78
N GLU A 72 -2.29 -8.96 18.78
CA GLU A 72 -1.97 -10.38 18.56
C GLU A 72 -2.94 -11.07 17.59
N GLN A 73 -4.22 -10.72 17.62
CA GLN A 73 -5.20 -11.22 16.66
C GLN A 73 -4.82 -10.79 15.23
N GLN A 74 -4.50 -9.51 15.02
CA GLN A 74 -4.13 -8.97 13.71
C GLN A 74 -2.78 -9.50 13.20
N LEU A 75 -1.85 -9.80 14.09
CA LEU A 75 -0.59 -10.47 13.73
C LEU A 75 -0.78 -11.94 13.30
N ASN A 76 -1.95 -12.55 13.53
CA ASN A 76 -2.27 -13.92 13.16
C ASN A 76 -3.49 -13.97 12.21
N PRO A 77 -3.39 -13.40 10.98
CA PRO A 77 -4.52 -13.24 10.07
C PRO A 77 -5.17 -14.56 9.65
N GLU A 78 -4.44 -15.68 9.67
CA GLU A 78 -4.94 -17.02 9.36
C GLU A 78 -6.03 -17.49 10.34
N LYS A 79 -6.11 -16.90 11.52
CA LYS A 79 -7.12 -17.20 12.56
C LYS A 79 -8.36 -16.30 12.47
N ILE A 80 -8.36 -15.32 11.57
CA ILE A 80 -9.45 -14.37 11.40
C ILE A 80 -10.29 -14.82 10.20
N ARG A 81 -11.61 -15.00 10.39
CA ARG A 81 -12.54 -15.27 9.28
C ARG A 81 -12.76 -13.99 8.48
N ASP A 82 -12.90 -14.14 7.16
CA ASP A 82 -13.01 -13.01 6.23
C ASP A 82 -14.09 -13.22 5.16
N ASP A 83 -15.12 -13.98 5.50
CA ASP A 83 -16.19 -14.44 4.60
C ASP A 83 -16.86 -13.26 3.84
N ARG A 84 -17.01 -12.11 4.51
CA ARG A 84 -17.64 -10.91 3.94
C ARG A 84 -16.90 -10.39 2.72
N VAL A 85 -15.57 -10.36 2.77
CA VAL A 85 -14.74 -9.90 1.65
C VAL A 85 -14.67 -10.93 0.55
N GLU A 86 -14.58 -12.21 0.91
CA GLU A 86 -14.56 -13.31 -0.06
C GLU A 86 -15.80 -13.31 -0.93
N ASP A 87 -16.99 -13.17 -0.34
CA ASP A 87 -18.26 -13.09 -1.08
C ASP A 87 -18.31 -11.89 -2.02
N ARG A 88 -17.75 -10.75 -1.61
CA ARG A 88 -17.73 -9.54 -2.42
C ARG A 88 -16.76 -9.63 -3.60
N LEU A 89 -15.68 -10.41 -3.48
CA LEU A 89 -14.67 -10.60 -4.51
C LEU A 89 -15.04 -11.68 -5.56
N LYS A 90 -15.93 -12.62 -5.23
CA LYS A 90 -16.34 -13.71 -6.14
C LYS A 90 -16.71 -13.30 -7.57
N PRO A 91 -17.41 -12.15 -7.80
CA PRO A 91 -17.76 -11.72 -9.16
C PRO A 91 -16.57 -11.28 -10.02
N LEU A 92 -15.42 -10.93 -9.41
CA LEU A 92 -14.28 -10.37 -10.13
C LEU A 92 -13.54 -11.48 -10.90
N GLU A 93 -13.58 -11.38 -12.24
CA GLU A 93 -12.99 -12.36 -13.15
C GLU A 93 -11.47 -12.48 -12.93
N VAL A 94 -10.79 -11.35 -12.75
CA VAL A 94 -9.32 -11.26 -12.66
C VAL A 94 -8.72 -12.13 -11.56
N LEU A 95 -9.42 -12.32 -10.45
CA LEU A 95 -8.95 -13.10 -9.30
C LEU A 95 -9.06 -14.62 -9.49
N ARG A 96 -9.64 -15.07 -10.61
CA ARG A 96 -9.85 -16.49 -10.93
C ARG A 96 -9.01 -16.96 -12.10
N LEU A 97 -8.31 -16.04 -12.77
CA LEU A 97 -7.50 -16.33 -13.94
C LEU A 97 -6.14 -16.89 -13.51
N ASP A 98 -5.78 -18.02 -14.09
CA ASP A 98 -4.46 -18.59 -13.93
C ASP A 98 -3.41 -17.94 -14.87
N PRO A 99 -2.09 -18.16 -14.64
CA PRO A 99 -1.04 -17.60 -15.47
C PRO A 99 -1.11 -17.98 -16.96
N GLU A 100 -1.67 -19.15 -17.29
CA GLU A 100 -1.83 -19.58 -18.70
C GLU A 100 -2.97 -18.81 -19.37
N GLU A 101 -4.07 -18.58 -18.65
CA GLU A 101 -5.18 -17.76 -19.12
C GLU A 101 -4.76 -16.31 -19.32
N LEU A 102 -4.00 -15.75 -18.37
CA LEU A 102 -3.37 -14.43 -18.50
C LEU A 102 -2.45 -14.36 -19.71
N GLY A 103 -1.64 -15.39 -19.94
CA GLY A 103 -0.79 -15.48 -21.13
C GLY A 103 -1.58 -15.50 -22.44
N ARG A 104 -2.71 -16.21 -22.49
CA ARG A 104 -3.63 -16.24 -23.65
C ARG A 104 -4.25 -14.86 -23.91
N ILE A 105 -4.76 -14.20 -22.85
CA ILE A 105 -5.31 -12.85 -22.93
C ILE A 105 -4.27 -11.88 -23.49
N TYR A 106 -3.04 -11.94 -23.00
CA TYR A 106 -1.95 -11.13 -23.52
C TYR A 106 -1.74 -11.31 -25.04
N LEU A 107 -1.72 -12.56 -25.50
CA LEU A 107 -1.52 -12.85 -26.93
C LEU A 107 -2.67 -12.35 -27.81
N ASP A 108 -3.89 -12.49 -27.33
CA ASP A 108 -5.09 -12.02 -28.05
C ASP A 108 -5.12 -10.50 -28.12
N GLU A 109 -4.76 -9.80 -27.03
CA GLU A 109 -4.64 -8.35 -27.05
C GLU A 109 -3.56 -7.83 -28.00
N VAL A 110 -2.39 -8.47 -28.03
CA VAL A 110 -1.34 -8.11 -28.99
C VAL A 110 -1.87 -8.22 -30.43
N ARG A 111 -2.71 -9.22 -30.70
CA ARG A 111 -3.33 -9.43 -32.01
C ARG A 111 -4.40 -8.38 -32.31
N GLU A 112 -5.29 -8.10 -31.36
CA GLU A 112 -6.36 -7.10 -31.49
C GLU A 112 -5.81 -5.70 -31.68
N ARG A 113 -4.79 -5.32 -30.92
CA ARG A 113 -4.11 -4.03 -31.06
C ARG A 113 -3.52 -3.82 -32.45
N ARG A 114 -2.95 -4.87 -33.03
CA ARG A 114 -2.44 -4.85 -34.44
C ARG A 114 -3.55 -4.65 -35.48
N GLN A 115 -4.80 -4.99 -35.14
CA GLN A 115 -5.99 -4.82 -35.95
C GLN A 115 -6.76 -3.52 -35.67
N GLY A 116 -6.22 -2.64 -34.82
CA GLY A 116 -6.86 -1.38 -34.40
C GLY A 116 -8.07 -1.53 -33.48
N ARG A 117 -8.29 -2.71 -32.89
CA ARG A 117 -9.41 -2.95 -31.97
C ARG A 117 -9.11 -2.42 -30.57
N PRO A 118 -10.12 -1.93 -29.82
CA PRO A 118 -9.93 -1.45 -28.47
C PRO A 118 -9.63 -2.60 -27.49
N LEU A 119 -8.73 -2.35 -26.54
CA LEU A 119 -8.31 -3.29 -25.49
C LEU A 119 -9.36 -3.35 -24.37
N SER A 120 -10.56 -3.85 -24.62
CA SER A 120 -11.68 -3.80 -23.67
C SER A 120 -11.54 -4.76 -22.50
N ARG A 121 -11.03 -5.97 -22.75
CA ARG A 121 -10.89 -7.01 -21.71
C ARG A 121 -9.77 -6.67 -20.73
N ALA A 122 -8.60 -6.22 -21.19
CA ALA A 122 -7.53 -5.81 -20.32
C ALA A 122 -7.89 -4.64 -19.41
N ARG A 123 -8.61 -3.65 -19.97
CA ARG A 123 -9.11 -2.54 -19.15
C ARG A 123 -10.07 -3.03 -18.07
N LYS A 124 -10.97 -3.94 -18.39
CA LYS A 124 -11.88 -4.55 -17.43
C LYS A 124 -11.11 -5.27 -16.32
N LEU A 125 -10.16 -6.15 -16.68
CA LEU A 125 -9.37 -6.90 -15.70
C LEU A 125 -8.52 -6.01 -14.79
N ALA A 126 -7.84 -5.01 -15.37
CA ALA A 126 -7.09 -4.03 -14.58
C ALA A 126 -7.99 -3.28 -13.60
N ALA A 127 -9.16 -2.96 -14.06
CA ALA A 127 -10.22 -2.31 -13.34
C ALA A 127 -10.71 -3.15 -12.16
N GLU A 128 -11.06 -4.39 -12.39
CA GLU A 128 -11.48 -5.33 -11.36
C GLU A 128 -10.36 -5.54 -10.32
N PHE A 129 -9.11 -5.57 -10.78
CA PHE A 129 -7.96 -5.76 -9.90
C PHE A 129 -7.76 -4.58 -8.93
N GLN A 130 -7.80 -3.34 -9.44
CA GLN A 130 -7.76 -2.13 -8.61
C GLN A 130 -8.93 -2.08 -7.62
N GLN A 131 -10.13 -2.47 -8.07
CA GLN A 131 -11.31 -2.51 -7.19
C GLN A 131 -11.18 -3.59 -6.11
N ALA A 132 -10.56 -4.74 -6.41
CA ALA A 132 -10.33 -5.79 -5.43
C ALA A 132 -9.50 -5.29 -4.24
N ALA A 133 -8.46 -4.48 -4.49
CA ALA A 133 -7.65 -3.88 -3.44
C ALA A 133 -8.49 -2.98 -2.52
N VAL A 134 -9.30 -2.08 -3.09
CA VAL A 134 -10.17 -1.18 -2.30
C VAL A 134 -11.22 -1.97 -1.51
N VAL A 135 -11.82 -3.00 -2.10
CA VAL A 135 -12.79 -3.86 -1.41
C VAL A 135 -12.15 -4.59 -0.23
N ARG A 136 -10.94 -5.15 -0.41
CA ARG A 136 -10.19 -5.80 0.68
C ARG A 136 -9.84 -4.82 1.78
N ALA A 137 -9.21 -3.70 1.45
CA ALA A 137 -8.85 -2.66 2.41
C ALA A 137 -10.05 -2.18 3.23
N THR A 138 -11.24 -2.07 2.59
CA THR A 138 -12.46 -1.60 3.26
C THR A 138 -13.11 -2.68 4.12
N LEU A 139 -13.29 -3.91 3.60
CA LEU A 139 -14.18 -4.91 4.19
C LEU A 139 -13.48 -5.99 4.99
N SER A 140 -12.19 -6.25 4.73
CA SER A 140 -11.46 -7.32 5.42
C SER A 140 -11.42 -7.10 6.93
N GLU A 141 -11.59 -8.17 7.69
CA GLU A 141 -11.33 -8.20 9.13
C GLU A 141 -9.82 -8.44 9.41
N ARG A 142 -9.06 -8.90 8.42
CA ARG A 142 -7.60 -9.09 8.44
C ARG A 142 -6.88 -7.79 8.09
N GLN A 143 -7.19 -6.72 8.81
CA GLN A 143 -6.79 -5.36 8.41
C GLN A 143 -5.28 -5.17 8.33
N LEU A 144 -4.53 -5.60 9.34
CA LEU A 144 -3.06 -5.50 9.32
C LEU A 144 -2.46 -6.29 8.15
N TYR A 145 -3.04 -7.43 7.81
CA TYR A 145 -2.61 -8.21 6.64
C TYR A 145 -2.79 -7.42 5.34
N GLU A 146 -3.94 -6.76 5.14
CA GLU A 146 -4.16 -5.94 3.95
C GLU A 146 -3.24 -4.70 3.92
N VAL A 147 -2.95 -4.08 5.06
CA VAL A 147 -1.95 -3.01 5.19
C VAL A 147 -0.56 -3.51 4.81
N MET A 148 -0.18 -4.72 5.23
CA MET A 148 1.13 -5.29 4.87
C MET A 148 1.21 -5.73 3.41
N VAL A 149 0.11 -6.20 2.83
CA VAL A 149 0.04 -6.49 1.38
C VAL A 149 0.24 -5.21 0.58
N ASP A 150 -0.40 -4.12 0.97
CA ASP A 150 -0.24 -2.81 0.35
C ASP A 150 1.20 -2.30 0.49
N PHE A 151 1.77 -2.35 1.69
CA PHE A 151 3.16 -1.98 1.97
C PHE A 151 4.16 -2.75 1.08
N TRP A 152 4.06 -4.08 1.02
CA TRP A 152 4.97 -4.89 0.20
C TRP A 152 4.73 -4.73 -1.29
N THR A 153 3.48 -4.48 -1.71
CA THR A 153 3.15 -4.16 -3.10
C THR A 153 3.80 -2.86 -3.54
N ASN A 154 3.86 -1.88 -2.64
CA ASN A 154 4.52 -0.61 -2.88
C ASN A 154 6.05 -0.74 -2.83
N HIS A 155 6.61 -1.46 -1.84
CA HIS A 155 8.03 -1.71 -1.70
C HIS A 155 8.63 -2.49 -2.88
N PHE A 156 7.95 -3.51 -3.35
CA PHE A 156 8.29 -4.30 -4.55
C PHE A 156 7.45 -3.85 -5.75
N ASN A 157 7.39 -2.54 -5.98
CA ASN A 157 6.51 -1.95 -6.99
C ASN A 157 6.72 -2.54 -8.38
N VAL A 158 5.61 -2.83 -9.05
CA VAL A 158 5.55 -3.21 -10.47
C VAL A 158 4.48 -2.36 -11.16
N PHE A 159 4.89 -1.59 -12.16
CA PHE A 159 3.99 -0.69 -12.89
C PHE A 159 3.04 -1.44 -13.83
N LEU A 160 1.75 -1.44 -13.52
CA LEU A 160 0.68 -2.07 -14.32
C LEU A 160 0.68 -1.62 -15.80
N GLY A 161 1.16 -0.42 -16.10
CA GLY A 161 1.20 0.14 -17.45
C GLY A 161 2.32 -0.41 -18.35
N LYS A 162 3.34 -1.08 -17.81
CA LYS A 162 4.48 -1.58 -18.60
C LYS A 162 4.14 -2.89 -19.33
N GLY A 163 3.80 -2.81 -20.60
CA GLY A 163 3.71 -3.96 -21.50
C GLY A 163 2.93 -5.16 -20.97
N ALA A 164 3.65 -6.24 -20.66
CA ALA A 164 3.07 -7.48 -20.16
C ALA A 164 2.62 -7.42 -18.70
N ASP A 165 3.14 -6.48 -17.89
CA ASP A 165 2.82 -6.40 -16.46
C ASP A 165 1.35 -6.17 -16.18
N ARG A 166 0.59 -5.56 -17.10
CA ARG A 166 -0.86 -5.48 -17.03
C ARG A 166 -1.57 -6.82 -16.84
N PHE A 167 -0.93 -7.92 -17.22
CA PHE A 167 -1.44 -9.29 -17.10
C PHE A 167 -0.68 -10.12 -16.08
N LEU A 168 0.56 -9.73 -15.77
CA LEU A 168 1.41 -10.43 -14.82
C LEU A 168 1.17 -9.97 -13.38
N LEU A 169 0.79 -8.71 -13.20
CA LEU A 169 0.64 -8.10 -11.88
C LEU A 169 -0.45 -8.75 -11.02
N PRO A 170 -1.63 -9.15 -11.53
CA PRO A 170 -2.60 -9.86 -10.70
C PRO A 170 -2.04 -11.14 -10.07
N ASP A 171 -1.38 -11.97 -10.87
CA ASP A 171 -0.72 -13.19 -10.39
C ASP A 171 0.41 -12.87 -9.39
N TYR A 172 1.19 -11.85 -9.67
CA TYR A 172 2.26 -11.37 -8.79
C TYR A 172 1.74 -11.01 -7.39
N ILE A 173 0.68 -10.24 -7.31
CA ILE A 173 0.13 -9.84 -6.00
C ILE A 173 -0.56 -11.01 -5.32
N GLU A 174 -1.40 -11.78 -6.03
CA GLU A 174 -2.16 -12.86 -5.41
C GLU A 174 -1.28 -14.04 -4.98
N HIS A 175 -0.26 -14.40 -5.75
CA HIS A 175 0.52 -15.61 -5.53
C HIS A 175 1.97 -15.37 -5.09
N THR A 176 2.47 -14.11 -5.16
CA THR A 176 3.83 -13.78 -4.73
C THR A 176 3.80 -12.89 -3.48
N ILE A 177 3.15 -11.72 -3.52
CA ILE A 177 3.16 -10.78 -2.39
C ILE A 177 2.28 -11.28 -1.24
N ARG A 178 1.01 -11.56 -1.51
CA ARG A 178 0.03 -11.89 -0.47
C ARG A 178 0.43 -13.11 0.39
N PRO A 179 0.87 -14.24 -0.16
CA PRO A 179 1.24 -15.41 0.65
C PRO A 179 2.41 -15.16 1.59
N HIS A 180 3.29 -14.22 1.27
CA HIS A 180 4.52 -13.94 2.01
C HIS A 180 4.46 -12.68 2.88
N ALA A 181 3.37 -11.89 2.81
CA ALA A 181 3.28 -10.56 3.43
C ALA A 181 3.52 -10.55 4.95
N MET A 182 3.28 -11.65 5.65
CA MET A 182 3.47 -11.81 7.09
C MET A 182 4.42 -12.98 7.43
N GLY A 183 5.16 -13.48 6.43
CA GLY A 183 6.11 -14.58 6.56
C GLY A 183 7.55 -14.13 6.81
N LYS A 184 8.51 -14.89 6.29
CA LYS A 184 9.93 -14.48 6.31
C LYS A 184 10.25 -13.58 5.12
N PHE A 185 11.03 -12.52 5.37
CA PHE A 185 11.46 -11.62 4.30
C PHE A 185 12.32 -12.34 3.25
N GLU A 186 13.16 -13.31 3.64
CA GLU A 186 13.92 -14.13 2.69
C GLU A 186 12.99 -14.82 1.67
N ASP A 187 11.89 -15.41 2.14
CA ASP A 187 10.95 -16.12 1.26
C ASP A 187 10.23 -15.14 0.32
N LEU A 188 9.83 -13.96 0.84
CA LEU A 188 9.24 -12.90 0.04
C LEU A 188 10.20 -12.40 -1.03
N LEU A 189 11.46 -12.12 -0.69
CA LEU A 189 12.49 -11.65 -1.60
C LEU A 189 12.77 -12.66 -2.72
N ILE A 190 12.89 -13.95 -2.37
CA ILE A 190 13.08 -15.04 -3.35
C ILE A 190 11.86 -15.16 -4.26
N ALA A 191 10.65 -15.10 -3.70
CA ALA A 191 9.42 -15.19 -4.47
C ALA A 191 9.28 -14.01 -5.46
N THR A 192 9.59 -12.78 -5.04
CA THR A 192 9.57 -11.61 -5.93
C THR A 192 10.61 -11.71 -7.04
N ALA A 193 11.82 -12.22 -6.74
CA ALA A 193 12.88 -12.42 -7.72
C ALA A 193 12.55 -13.51 -8.77
N HIS A 194 11.73 -14.48 -8.41
CA HIS A 194 11.22 -15.50 -9.34
C HIS A 194 9.97 -15.04 -10.11
N SER A 195 9.38 -13.90 -9.75
CA SER A 195 8.16 -13.47 -10.42
C SER A 195 8.41 -12.99 -11.85
N PRO A 196 7.66 -13.51 -12.85
CA PRO A 196 7.69 -12.98 -14.21
C PRO A 196 7.42 -11.49 -14.30
N ALA A 197 6.55 -10.93 -13.42
CA ALA A 197 6.25 -9.51 -13.39
C ALA A 197 7.49 -8.68 -13.03
N MET A 198 8.16 -9.00 -11.92
CA MET A 198 9.37 -8.29 -11.49
C MET A 198 10.50 -8.39 -12.53
N LEU A 199 10.74 -9.60 -13.04
CA LEU A 199 11.77 -9.84 -14.06
C LEU A 199 11.50 -9.08 -15.38
N PHE A 200 10.23 -8.93 -15.77
CA PHE A 200 9.83 -8.16 -16.93
C PHE A 200 9.87 -6.65 -16.64
N TYR A 201 9.37 -6.23 -15.49
CA TYR A 201 9.33 -4.82 -15.10
C TYR A 201 10.72 -4.21 -15.02
N LEU A 202 11.70 -4.88 -14.42
CA LEU A 202 13.07 -4.39 -14.29
C LEU A 202 14.02 -4.91 -15.40
N ASP A 203 13.45 -5.41 -16.51
CA ASP A 203 14.14 -5.81 -17.73
C ASP A 203 15.19 -6.94 -17.57
N ASN A 204 15.16 -7.69 -16.45
CA ASN A 204 16.08 -8.81 -16.24
C ASN A 204 15.89 -9.94 -17.26
N VAL A 205 14.70 -10.07 -17.85
CA VAL A 205 14.44 -11.00 -18.96
C VAL A 205 15.37 -10.78 -20.18
N GLN A 206 16.04 -9.62 -20.25
CA GLN A 206 16.99 -9.25 -21.29
C GLN A 206 18.44 -9.43 -20.86
N SER A 207 18.72 -9.81 -19.59
CA SER A 207 20.06 -9.92 -19.04
C SER A 207 20.68 -11.27 -19.40
N VAL A 208 21.76 -11.24 -20.18
CA VAL A 208 22.50 -12.43 -20.62
C VAL A 208 24.01 -12.20 -20.53
N THR A 209 24.77 -13.27 -20.33
CA THR A 209 26.23 -13.15 -20.42
C THR A 209 26.65 -12.69 -21.82
N PRO A 210 27.66 -11.81 -21.94
CA PRO A 210 28.16 -11.37 -23.24
C PRO A 210 28.55 -12.54 -24.16
N GLY A 211 28.08 -12.51 -25.41
CA GLY A 211 28.35 -13.56 -26.38
C GLY A 211 27.49 -14.82 -26.24
N ALA A 212 26.51 -14.82 -25.33
CA ALA A 212 25.59 -15.95 -25.20
C ALA A 212 24.82 -16.22 -26.51
N VAL A 213 24.74 -17.50 -26.87
CA VAL A 213 24.02 -17.96 -28.07
C VAL A 213 22.89 -18.88 -27.62
N PRO A 214 21.60 -18.50 -27.85
CA PRO A 214 20.49 -19.35 -27.48
C PRO A 214 20.52 -20.67 -28.24
N PRO A 215 20.16 -21.80 -27.59
CA PRO A 215 20.11 -23.09 -28.25
C PRO A 215 19.14 -23.07 -29.45
N ARG A 216 19.58 -23.59 -30.60
CA ARG A 216 18.77 -23.64 -31.82
C ARG A 216 17.79 -24.81 -31.75
N PRO A 217 16.47 -24.60 -31.76
CA PRO A 217 15.53 -25.70 -31.93
C PRO A 217 15.71 -26.32 -33.32
N PHE A 218 15.82 -27.64 -33.36
CA PHE A 218 15.90 -28.38 -34.65
C PHE A 218 14.77 -27.95 -35.58
N GLY A 219 15.11 -27.60 -36.86
CA GLY A 219 14.13 -27.31 -37.92
C GLY A 219 13.47 -25.93 -37.92
N ARG A 220 13.86 -24.98 -37.04
CA ARG A 220 13.33 -23.61 -37.06
C ARG A 220 14.28 -22.60 -37.71
N ARG A 221 13.71 -21.56 -38.38
CA ARG A 221 14.47 -20.42 -38.89
C ARG A 221 15.32 -19.77 -37.81
N PRO A 222 16.53 -19.28 -38.13
CA PRO A 222 17.36 -18.55 -37.16
C PRO A 222 16.58 -17.42 -36.52
N ILE A 223 16.74 -17.24 -35.20
CA ILE A 223 16.25 -16.03 -34.53
C ILE A 223 17.05 -14.88 -35.14
N ALA A 224 16.35 -13.83 -35.61
CA ALA A 224 17.03 -12.66 -36.14
C ALA A 224 17.98 -12.10 -35.06
N GLU A 225 19.25 -11.85 -35.41
CA GLU A 225 20.29 -11.37 -34.49
C GLU A 225 19.88 -10.14 -33.68
N GLN A 226 19.02 -9.28 -34.26
CA GLN A 226 18.46 -8.10 -33.56
C GLN A 226 17.52 -8.43 -32.39
N ARG A 227 17.12 -9.70 -32.20
CA ARG A 227 16.22 -10.15 -31.09
C ARG A 227 16.94 -10.87 -29.96
N ILE A 228 18.25 -11.04 -30.05
CA ILE A 228 19.06 -11.68 -29.01
C ILE A 228 19.58 -10.56 -28.11
N PRO A 229 19.30 -10.60 -26.80
CA PRO A 229 19.92 -9.68 -25.84
C PRO A 229 21.45 -9.75 -25.96
N LYS A 230 22.14 -8.62 -25.88
CA LYS A 230 23.57 -8.55 -26.19
C LYS A 230 24.50 -8.48 -24.99
N GLY A 231 23.96 -8.45 -23.77
CA GLY A 231 24.78 -8.33 -22.58
C GLY A 231 24.00 -8.25 -21.29
N ILE A 232 24.68 -7.90 -20.24
CA ILE A 232 24.17 -7.78 -18.90
C ILE A 232 23.26 -6.54 -18.80
N ASN A 233 22.12 -6.67 -18.14
CA ASN A 233 21.26 -5.57 -17.75
C ASN A 233 21.37 -5.35 -16.22
N GLU A 234 21.79 -4.17 -15.81
CA GLU A 234 22.04 -3.84 -14.39
C GLU A 234 20.77 -3.33 -13.68
N ASN A 235 19.69 -3.05 -14.38
CA ASN A 235 18.51 -2.38 -13.80
C ASN A 235 17.99 -3.15 -12.59
N TYR A 236 17.66 -4.42 -12.76
CA TYR A 236 17.15 -5.23 -11.65
C TYR A 236 18.18 -5.37 -10.52
N ALA A 237 19.45 -5.57 -10.84
CA ALA A 237 20.51 -5.68 -9.83
C ALA A 237 20.62 -4.42 -8.96
N ARG A 238 20.51 -3.25 -9.57
CA ARG A 238 20.53 -1.97 -8.88
C ARG A 238 19.34 -1.82 -7.95
N GLU A 239 18.13 -2.02 -8.47
CA GLU A 239 16.92 -1.88 -7.67
C GLU A 239 16.84 -2.93 -6.55
N LEU A 240 17.32 -4.16 -6.80
CA LEU A 240 17.41 -5.21 -5.78
C LEU A 240 18.29 -4.78 -4.61
N MET A 241 19.43 -4.15 -4.87
CA MET A 241 20.34 -3.69 -3.82
C MET A 241 19.87 -2.39 -3.19
N GLU A 242 19.46 -1.43 -3.99
CA GLU A 242 19.15 -0.06 -3.57
C GLU A 242 17.79 0.06 -2.89
N LEU A 243 16.75 -0.47 -3.53
CA LEU A 243 15.37 -0.29 -3.06
C LEU A 243 14.86 -1.48 -2.26
N HIS A 244 15.10 -2.70 -2.76
CA HIS A 244 14.47 -3.88 -2.20
C HIS A 244 15.20 -4.45 -0.98
N THR A 245 16.50 -4.10 -0.77
CA THR A 245 17.30 -4.66 0.33
C THR A 245 18.14 -3.63 1.08
N LEU A 246 19.33 -3.33 0.61
CA LEU A 246 20.38 -2.64 1.39
C LEU A 246 20.07 -1.17 1.69
N GLY A 247 19.29 -0.50 0.85
CA GLY A 247 19.12 0.94 0.84
C GLY A 247 20.22 1.66 0.06
N VAL A 248 19.97 2.93 -0.31
CA VAL A 248 20.92 3.77 -1.08
C VAL A 248 22.30 3.83 -0.42
N ASP A 249 22.34 3.94 0.91
CA ASP A 249 23.56 4.03 1.71
C ASP A 249 24.02 2.66 2.24
N GLY A 250 23.60 1.56 1.59
CA GLY A 250 23.78 0.17 2.04
C GLY A 250 25.22 -0.36 2.01
N GLY A 251 26.19 0.44 1.56
CA GLY A 251 27.63 0.11 1.58
C GLY A 251 28.12 -0.71 0.39
N TYR A 252 27.31 -0.86 -0.66
CA TYR A 252 27.68 -1.54 -1.91
C TYR A 252 28.36 -0.57 -2.90
N THR A 253 29.11 -1.15 -3.82
CA THR A 253 29.82 -0.43 -4.89
C THR A 253 29.16 -0.68 -6.26
N GLN A 254 29.52 0.13 -7.26
CA GLN A 254 29.11 -0.12 -8.65
C GLN A 254 29.59 -1.51 -9.14
N GLN A 255 30.75 -1.99 -8.66
CA GLN A 255 31.23 -3.33 -9.01
C GLN A 255 30.36 -4.43 -8.42
N ASP A 256 29.80 -4.22 -7.21
CA ASP A 256 28.81 -5.15 -6.63
C ASP A 256 27.55 -5.21 -7.48
N VAL A 257 27.02 -4.06 -7.95
CA VAL A 257 25.88 -4.01 -8.86
C VAL A 257 26.14 -4.82 -10.15
N VAL A 258 27.32 -4.64 -10.77
CA VAL A 258 27.71 -5.42 -11.95
C VAL A 258 27.77 -6.92 -11.64
N ASN A 259 28.36 -7.30 -10.50
CA ASN A 259 28.46 -8.70 -10.13
C ASN A 259 27.09 -9.32 -9.78
N VAL A 260 26.19 -8.57 -9.11
CA VAL A 260 24.80 -8.99 -8.89
C VAL A 260 24.07 -9.18 -10.23
N ALA A 261 24.25 -8.26 -11.17
CA ALA A 261 23.67 -8.41 -12.52
C ALA A 261 24.21 -9.64 -13.26
N ARG A 262 25.49 -9.99 -13.08
CA ARG A 262 26.09 -11.22 -13.61
C ARG A 262 25.50 -12.47 -12.96
N VAL A 263 25.26 -12.45 -11.63
CA VAL A 263 24.60 -13.53 -10.89
C VAL A 263 23.17 -13.76 -11.42
N LEU A 264 22.44 -12.71 -11.75
CA LEU A 264 21.05 -12.78 -12.18
C LEU A 264 20.89 -12.97 -13.70
N THR A 265 21.99 -13.09 -14.46
CA THR A 265 21.89 -13.47 -15.89
C THR A 265 21.20 -14.83 -16.05
N GLY A 266 20.37 -14.98 -17.06
CA GLY A 266 19.62 -16.20 -17.29
C GLY A 266 18.33 -16.35 -16.49
N TRP A 267 18.11 -15.55 -15.42
CA TRP A 267 16.83 -15.46 -14.72
C TRP A 267 15.81 -14.76 -15.61
N SER A 268 14.77 -15.47 -16.02
CA SER A 268 13.87 -15.01 -17.07
C SER A 268 12.46 -15.60 -16.89
N MET A 269 11.58 -15.29 -17.81
CA MET A 269 10.22 -15.82 -17.84
C MET A 269 9.98 -16.67 -19.09
N ARG A 270 9.12 -17.68 -18.98
CA ARG A 270 8.64 -18.44 -20.14
C ARG A 270 7.82 -17.54 -21.06
N PRO A 271 7.99 -17.70 -22.40
CA PRO A 271 7.15 -16.96 -23.33
C PRO A 271 5.65 -17.25 -23.10
N PRO A 272 4.75 -16.27 -23.25
CA PRO A 272 3.30 -16.43 -22.98
C PRO A 272 2.65 -17.65 -23.67
N ARG A 273 3.17 -18.08 -24.84
CA ARG A 273 2.69 -19.28 -25.57
C ARG A 273 3.00 -20.62 -24.88
N ARG A 274 3.83 -20.63 -23.84
CA ARG A 274 4.24 -21.83 -23.10
C ARG A 274 3.81 -21.78 -21.64
N GLY A 275 2.82 -20.97 -21.34
CA GLY A 275 2.44 -20.61 -19.99
C GLY A 275 3.27 -19.44 -19.46
N VAL A 276 2.81 -18.83 -18.37
CA VAL A 276 3.54 -17.79 -17.64
C VAL A 276 4.26 -18.45 -16.46
N GLY A 277 5.50 -18.09 -16.20
CA GLY A 277 6.24 -18.62 -15.06
C GLY A 277 7.73 -18.34 -15.20
N PHE A 278 8.44 -18.50 -14.12
CA PHE A 278 9.90 -18.41 -14.06
C PHE A 278 10.58 -19.48 -14.92
N VAL A 279 11.71 -19.12 -15.48
CA VAL A 279 12.64 -20.06 -16.12
C VAL A 279 14.08 -19.58 -15.94
N PHE A 280 14.95 -20.49 -15.57
CA PHE A 280 16.39 -20.27 -15.61
C PHE A 280 16.92 -20.73 -16.97
N ASN A 281 17.56 -19.81 -17.71
CA ASN A 281 18.20 -20.06 -18.99
C ASN A 281 19.71 -20.27 -18.80
N ASP A 282 20.13 -21.46 -18.55
CA ASP A 282 21.53 -21.84 -18.29
C ASP A 282 22.51 -21.34 -19.37
N TRP A 283 22.09 -21.36 -20.65
CA TRP A 283 22.88 -20.85 -21.79
C TRP A 283 23.15 -19.34 -21.73
N ALA A 284 22.35 -18.61 -20.96
CA ALA A 284 22.44 -17.15 -20.84
C ALA A 284 23.18 -16.71 -19.56
N HIS A 285 23.45 -17.65 -18.66
CA HIS A 285 24.03 -17.38 -17.35
C HIS A 285 25.56 -17.19 -17.42
N ASP A 286 26.06 -16.20 -16.68
CA ASP A 286 27.48 -15.96 -16.48
C ASP A 286 28.06 -16.92 -15.42
N ARG A 287 28.87 -17.88 -15.86
CA ARG A 287 29.47 -18.91 -15.00
C ARG A 287 30.84 -18.53 -14.43
N GLY A 288 31.30 -17.31 -14.64
CA GLY A 288 32.55 -16.82 -14.07
C GLY A 288 32.47 -16.59 -12.57
N GLU A 289 33.60 -16.56 -11.92
CA GLU A 289 33.68 -16.14 -10.51
C GLU A 289 33.20 -14.69 -10.33
N LYS A 290 32.54 -14.42 -9.18
CA LYS A 290 32.05 -13.10 -8.81
C LYS A 290 32.32 -12.87 -7.31
N VAL A 291 32.41 -11.59 -6.92
CA VAL A 291 32.48 -11.19 -5.51
C VAL A 291 31.40 -10.12 -5.29
N VAL A 292 30.51 -10.34 -4.32
CA VAL A 292 29.46 -9.38 -3.96
C VAL A 292 29.57 -9.08 -2.47
N LEU A 293 29.69 -7.80 -2.11
CA LEU A 293 29.84 -7.37 -0.71
C LEU A 293 30.96 -8.11 0.03
N GLY A 294 32.07 -8.39 -0.66
CA GLY A 294 33.19 -9.15 -0.12
C GLY A 294 33.00 -10.69 -0.05
N HIS A 295 31.83 -11.22 -0.41
CA HIS A 295 31.53 -12.66 -0.42
C HIS A 295 31.83 -13.27 -1.80
N PRO A 296 32.67 -14.32 -1.88
CA PRO A 296 33.01 -14.96 -3.14
C PRO A 296 31.87 -15.90 -3.60
N PHE A 297 31.57 -15.84 -4.88
CA PHE A 297 30.69 -16.76 -5.60
C PHE A 297 31.56 -17.53 -6.61
N PRO A 298 31.89 -18.82 -6.33
CA PRO A 298 32.79 -19.60 -7.18
C PRO A 298 32.23 -19.81 -8.58
N ALA A 299 33.14 -19.92 -9.54
CA ALA A 299 32.79 -20.20 -10.93
C ALA A 299 32.06 -21.55 -11.10
N GLY A 300 31.23 -21.63 -12.14
CA GLY A 300 30.55 -22.87 -12.53
C GLY A 300 29.18 -23.11 -11.91
N ARG A 301 28.71 -22.23 -11.04
CA ARG A 301 27.36 -22.31 -10.45
C ARG A 301 26.28 -21.95 -11.48
N GLY A 302 25.03 -22.24 -11.15
CA GLY A 302 23.84 -21.97 -11.93
C GLY A 302 22.80 -21.16 -11.17
N GLU A 303 21.52 -21.53 -11.24
CA GLU A 303 20.40 -20.85 -10.58
C GLU A 303 20.59 -20.70 -9.06
N ASP A 304 21.20 -21.70 -8.42
CA ASP A 304 21.50 -21.70 -6.98
C ASP A 304 22.42 -20.55 -6.54
N GLU A 305 23.19 -19.96 -7.46
CA GLU A 305 23.98 -18.77 -7.21
C GLU A 305 23.11 -17.57 -6.87
N GLY A 306 22.03 -17.36 -7.64
CA GLY A 306 21.05 -16.31 -7.39
C GLY A 306 20.32 -16.48 -6.05
N ILE A 307 19.95 -17.71 -5.70
CA ILE A 307 19.33 -18.00 -4.40
C ILE A 307 20.30 -17.69 -3.24
N ALA A 308 21.58 -18.05 -3.39
CA ALA A 308 22.59 -17.74 -2.38
C ALA A 308 22.79 -16.22 -2.22
N LEU A 309 22.76 -15.46 -3.33
CA LEU A 309 22.81 -14.00 -3.32
C LEU A 309 21.61 -13.41 -2.57
N LEU A 310 20.39 -13.83 -2.90
CA LEU A 310 19.17 -13.33 -2.25
C LEU A 310 19.17 -13.58 -0.74
N ARG A 311 19.66 -14.74 -0.32
CA ARG A 311 19.87 -15.06 1.12
C ARG A 311 20.89 -14.13 1.77
N LEU A 312 22.03 -13.91 1.11
CA LEU A 312 23.04 -12.95 1.59
C LEU A 312 22.42 -11.56 1.81
N LEU A 313 21.66 -11.06 0.82
CA LEU A 313 21.02 -9.76 0.89
C LEU A 313 19.93 -9.69 1.97
N ALA A 314 19.10 -10.71 2.11
CA ALA A 314 18.02 -10.75 3.10
C ALA A 314 18.54 -10.70 4.55
N HIS A 315 19.74 -11.25 4.79
CA HIS A 315 20.36 -11.26 6.11
C HIS A 315 21.46 -10.21 6.31
N HIS A 316 21.62 -9.29 5.35
CA HIS A 316 22.62 -8.25 5.48
C HIS A 316 22.21 -7.20 6.54
N PRO A 317 23.14 -6.70 7.40
CA PRO A 317 22.80 -5.70 8.42
C PRO A 317 22.14 -4.43 7.87
N SER A 318 22.58 -3.95 6.70
CA SER A 318 21.96 -2.80 6.03
C SER A 318 20.50 -3.07 5.65
N THR A 319 20.18 -4.27 5.17
CA THR A 319 18.80 -4.69 4.85
C THR A 319 17.93 -4.69 6.10
N MET A 320 18.42 -5.26 7.20
CA MET A 320 17.70 -5.27 8.48
C MET A 320 17.36 -3.85 8.93
N ARG A 321 18.33 -2.93 8.88
CA ARG A 321 18.13 -1.54 9.29
C ARG A 321 17.22 -0.78 8.32
N HIS A 322 17.43 -0.92 7.02
CA HIS A 322 16.65 -0.25 5.98
C HIS A 322 15.16 -0.63 6.06
N LEU A 323 14.86 -1.92 6.11
CA LEU A 323 13.48 -2.39 6.17
C LEU A 323 12.83 -2.12 7.54
N SER A 324 13.58 -2.22 8.64
CA SER A 324 13.06 -1.82 9.95
C SER A 324 12.72 -0.32 9.96
N ALA A 325 13.54 0.53 9.33
CA ALA A 325 13.26 1.95 9.20
C ALA A 325 12.00 2.22 8.37
N GLN A 326 11.83 1.52 7.23
CA GLN A 326 10.61 1.66 6.42
C GLN A 326 9.35 1.21 7.17
N LEU A 327 9.41 0.10 7.92
CA LEU A 327 8.28 -0.37 8.74
C LEU A 327 7.98 0.62 9.87
N CYS A 328 9.01 1.19 10.52
CA CYS A 328 8.81 2.24 11.52
C CYS A 328 8.27 3.54 10.89
N ALA A 329 8.69 3.88 9.66
CA ALA A 329 8.10 4.99 8.91
C ALA A 329 6.61 4.75 8.62
N ARG A 330 6.23 3.53 8.26
CA ARG A 330 4.82 3.17 8.02
C ARG A 330 3.98 3.25 9.29
N PHE A 331 4.46 2.70 10.41
CA PHE A 331 3.64 2.49 11.60
C PHE A 331 3.85 3.53 12.72
N VAL A 332 4.91 4.33 12.71
CA VAL A 332 5.23 5.27 13.82
C VAL A 332 5.28 6.72 13.34
N ALA A 333 6.21 7.09 12.48
CA ALA A 333 6.37 8.48 12.03
C ALA A 333 7.15 8.56 10.72
N ASP A 334 6.94 9.62 9.92
CA ASP A 334 7.65 9.84 8.64
C ASP A 334 9.17 9.93 8.83
N ASP A 335 9.61 10.47 9.96
CA ASP A 335 11.00 10.41 10.45
C ASP A 335 11.05 9.39 11.60
N PRO A 336 11.38 8.12 11.32
CA PRO A 336 11.25 7.05 12.29
C PRO A 336 12.32 7.13 13.38
N PRO A 337 11.92 7.03 14.67
CA PRO A 337 12.87 7.11 15.79
C PRO A 337 13.79 5.87 15.85
N ASP A 338 15.06 6.10 16.18
CA ASP A 338 16.08 5.04 16.27
C ASP A 338 15.67 3.87 17.18
N GLY A 339 15.01 4.13 18.31
CA GLY A 339 14.55 3.08 19.22
C GLY A 339 13.57 2.10 18.55
N CYS A 340 12.66 2.60 17.70
CA CYS A 340 11.79 1.75 16.88
C CYS A 340 12.60 0.91 15.88
N ILE A 341 13.53 1.55 15.16
CA ILE A 341 14.39 0.87 14.17
C ILE A 341 15.19 -0.24 14.84
N ASP A 342 15.82 0.04 15.98
CA ASP A 342 16.62 -0.92 16.72
C ASP A 342 15.77 -2.09 17.25
N ALA A 343 14.53 -1.84 17.70
CA ALA A 343 13.61 -2.91 18.08
C ALA A 343 13.32 -3.85 16.90
N GLY A 344 13.09 -3.29 15.71
CA GLY A 344 12.91 -4.05 14.47
C GLY A 344 14.16 -4.86 14.10
N VAL A 345 15.34 -4.25 14.11
CA VAL A 345 16.63 -4.91 13.81
C VAL A 345 16.89 -6.07 14.77
N HIS A 346 16.71 -5.87 16.07
CA HIS A 346 16.89 -6.92 17.06
C HIS A 346 15.91 -8.10 16.85
N ALA A 347 14.65 -7.81 16.51
CA ALA A 347 13.69 -8.87 16.18
C ALA A 347 14.12 -9.61 14.90
N TRP A 348 14.56 -8.90 13.88
CA TRP A 348 15.06 -9.49 12.64
C TRP A 348 16.21 -10.45 12.88
N GLN A 349 17.22 -10.05 13.65
CA GLN A 349 18.38 -10.87 14.00
C GLN A 349 17.98 -12.15 14.73
N ARG A 350 17.06 -12.07 15.71
CA ARG A 350 16.62 -13.23 16.48
C ARG A 350 15.81 -14.23 15.67
N THR A 351 15.04 -13.76 14.70
CA THR A 351 14.02 -14.58 14.01
C THR A 351 14.37 -14.90 12.56
N GLY A 352 15.51 -14.37 12.06
CA GLY A 352 15.88 -14.50 10.65
C GLY A 352 14.92 -13.79 9.72
N GLY A 353 14.48 -12.58 10.09
CA GLY A 353 13.63 -11.74 9.25
C GLY A 353 12.16 -12.19 9.20
N ASP A 354 11.61 -12.75 10.27
CA ASP A 354 10.18 -13.00 10.40
C ASP A 354 9.44 -11.68 10.54
N ILE A 355 8.67 -11.29 9.51
CA ILE A 355 7.99 -10.01 9.40
C ILE A 355 7.00 -9.82 10.56
N ARG A 356 6.28 -10.86 10.94
CA ARG A 356 5.32 -10.86 12.07
C ARG A 356 6.02 -10.49 13.37
N GLU A 357 7.20 -11.07 13.62
CA GLU A 357 7.97 -10.82 14.84
C GLU A 357 8.61 -9.42 14.84
N VAL A 358 9.02 -8.93 13.67
CA VAL A 358 9.51 -7.54 13.52
C VAL A 358 8.37 -6.55 13.83
N LEU A 359 7.19 -6.75 13.26
CA LEU A 359 6.01 -5.93 13.55
C LEU A 359 5.63 -6.00 15.03
N ARG A 360 5.64 -7.18 15.63
CA ARG A 360 5.37 -7.33 17.07
C ARG A 360 6.34 -6.50 17.91
N ALA A 361 7.63 -6.51 17.58
CA ALA A 361 8.62 -5.71 18.29
C ALA A 361 8.39 -4.20 18.11
N ILE A 362 8.04 -3.76 16.91
CA ILE A 362 7.68 -2.36 16.63
C ILE A 362 6.46 -1.94 17.45
N PHE A 363 5.38 -2.73 17.47
CA PHE A 363 4.15 -2.41 18.21
C PHE A 363 4.31 -2.49 19.74
N GLN A 364 5.35 -3.17 20.21
CA GLN A 364 5.73 -3.22 21.63
C GLN A 364 6.75 -2.14 22.02
N SER A 365 7.32 -1.42 21.05
CA SER A 365 8.31 -0.38 21.35
C SER A 365 7.68 0.80 22.09
N PRO A 366 8.43 1.49 22.98
CA PRO A 366 7.97 2.71 23.64
C PRO A 366 7.57 3.81 22.66
N GLU A 367 8.26 3.87 21.53
CA GLU A 367 8.07 4.88 20.49
C GLU A 367 6.68 4.75 19.85
N PHE A 368 6.22 3.53 19.56
CA PHE A 368 4.89 3.31 19.00
C PHE A 368 3.78 3.91 19.89
N TRP A 369 3.96 3.88 21.20
CA TRP A 369 2.97 4.39 22.18
C TRP A 369 3.18 5.84 22.59
N ALA A 370 4.30 6.45 22.20
CA ALA A 370 4.65 7.79 22.64
C ALA A 370 3.66 8.86 22.12
N PRO A 371 3.20 9.78 22.98
CA PRO A 371 2.17 10.77 22.63
C PRO A 371 2.49 11.61 21.40
N GLN A 372 3.77 11.95 21.17
CA GLN A 372 4.20 12.76 20.02
C GLN A 372 3.98 12.08 18.68
N TYR A 373 3.89 10.74 18.63
CA TYR A 373 3.67 9.98 17.41
C TYR A 373 2.21 9.60 17.19
N ARG A 374 1.32 9.96 18.13
CA ARG A 374 -0.13 9.79 17.93
C ARG A 374 -0.62 10.81 16.92
N ALA A 375 -1.41 10.35 15.93
CA ALA A 375 -1.89 11.18 14.83
C ALA A 375 -0.78 12.01 14.15
N ALA A 376 0.44 11.48 14.09
CA ALA A 376 1.60 12.15 13.49
C ALA A 376 1.69 11.94 11.97
N LYS A 377 1.09 10.88 11.44
CA LYS A 377 1.11 10.58 10.01
C LYS A 377 -0.14 11.12 9.31
N VAL A 378 0.03 11.60 8.09
CA VAL A 378 -1.07 11.95 7.20
C VAL A 378 -1.42 10.74 6.34
N LYS A 379 -2.71 10.43 6.26
CA LYS A 379 -3.22 9.34 5.43
C LYS A 379 -2.88 9.55 3.96
N THR A 380 -2.40 8.51 3.28
CA THR A 380 -2.30 8.48 1.82
C THR A 380 -3.70 8.62 1.20
N PRO A 381 -3.84 8.87 -0.11
CA PRO A 381 -5.15 8.88 -0.76
C PRO A 381 -5.93 7.56 -0.59
N LEU A 382 -5.26 6.40 -0.68
CA LEU A 382 -5.91 5.11 -0.44
C LEU A 382 -6.40 5.00 1.00
N GLU A 383 -5.54 5.30 1.97
CA GLU A 383 -5.90 5.28 3.39
C GLU A 383 -7.05 6.24 3.69
N PHE A 384 -7.03 7.43 3.11
CA PHE A 384 -8.10 8.41 3.31
C PHE A 384 -9.43 7.93 2.76
N VAL A 385 -9.48 7.46 1.50
CA VAL A 385 -10.72 7.00 0.87
C VAL A 385 -11.29 5.81 1.63
N VAL A 386 -10.46 4.81 1.92
CA VAL A 386 -10.89 3.61 2.65
C VAL A 386 -11.34 3.95 4.06
N SER A 387 -10.58 4.79 4.77
CA SER A 387 -10.92 5.27 6.11
C SER A 387 -12.27 6.01 6.14
N ALA A 388 -12.52 6.87 5.14
CA ALA A 388 -13.78 7.61 5.05
C ALA A 388 -14.97 6.68 4.81
N VAL A 389 -14.83 5.66 3.95
CA VAL A 389 -15.86 4.65 3.71
C VAL A 389 -16.11 3.83 4.98
N ARG A 390 -15.05 3.41 5.67
CA ARG A 390 -15.13 2.64 6.92
C ARG A 390 -15.80 3.44 8.04
N ALA A 391 -15.41 4.70 8.21
CA ALA A 391 -15.94 5.56 9.27
C ALA A 391 -17.46 5.78 9.20
N VAL A 392 -18.05 5.65 8.02
CA VAL A 392 -19.52 5.74 7.82
C VAL A 392 -20.19 4.36 7.65
N ASP A 393 -19.50 3.28 7.99
CA ASP A 393 -19.91 1.88 7.73
C ASP A 393 -20.41 1.68 6.29
N GLY A 394 -19.74 2.35 5.34
CA GLY A 394 -20.09 2.31 3.94
C GLY A 394 -19.84 0.93 3.33
N ALA A 395 -20.71 0.52 2.41
CA ALA A 395 -20.54 -0.70 1.64
C ALA A 395 -20.06 -0.37 0.23
N PRO A 396 -18.78 -0.64 -0.11
CA PRO A 396 -18.28 -0.44 -1.47
C PRO A 396 -18.94 -1.45 -2.41
N ASP A 397 -19.34 -0.98 -3.59
CA ASP A 397 -19.77 -1.88 -4.66
C ASP A 397 -18.56 -2.43 -5.45
N THR A 398 -18.83 -3.21 -6.49
CA THR A 398 -17.79 -3.78 -7.36
C THR A 398 -17.48 -2.90 -8.58
N THR A 399 -18.00 -1.67 -8.63
CA THR A 399 -17.65 -0.72 -9.68
C THR A 399 -16.28 -0.10 -9.39
N LEU A 400 -15.60 0.37 -10.43
CA LEU A 400 -14.26 0.97 -10.35
C LEU A 400 -14.20 2.34 -9.69
N VAL A 401 -15.29 2.86 -9.23
CA VAL A 401 -15.36 4.29 -8.89
C VAL A 401 -14.47 4.63 -7.71
N LEU A 402 -14.37 3.77 -6.71
CA LEU A 402 -13.50 4.04 -5.56
C LEU A 402 -12.01 4.03 -5.92
N ALA A 403 -11.57 3.06 -6.72
CA ALA A 403 -10.20 3.04 -7.20
C ALA A 403 -9.88 4.28 -8.07
N GLN A 404 -10.84 4.77 -8.86
CA GLN A 404 -10.68 6.01 -9.62
C GLN A 404 -10.64 7.25 -8.72
N ILE A 405 -11.36 7.26 -7.60
CA ILE A 405 -11.30 8.34 -6.61
C ILE A 405 -9.91 8.39 -5.97
N VAL A 406 -9.37 7.25 -5.55
CA VAL A 406 -7.99 7.15 -5.04
C VAL A 406 -7.00 7.73 -6.07
N GLY A 407 -7.14 7.35 -7.33
CA GLY A 407 -6.31 7.88 -8.43
C GLY A 407 -6.44 9.41 -8.63
N ARG A 408 -7.65 9.98 -8.52
CA ARG A 408 -7.86 11.44 -8.61
C ARG A 408 -7.23 12.20 -7.46
N LEU A 409 -7.16 11.57 -6.29
CA LEU A 409 -6.48 12.13 -5.12
C LEU A 409 -4.95 12.03 -5.20
N GLY A 410 -4.40 11.43 -6.26
CA GLY A 410 -2.96 11.40 -6.54
C GLY A 410 -2.29 10.03 -6.44
N GLU A 411 -3.03 8.95 -6.07
CA GLU A 411 -2.49 7.60 -5.87
C GLU A 411 -3.24 6.57 -6.76
N PRO A 412 -3.13 6.64 -8.10
CA PRO A 412 -3.76 5.64 -8.96
C PRO A 412 -3.13 4.27 -8.72
N LEU A 413 -3.90 3.33 -8.15
CA LEU A 413 -3.41 2.02 -7.70
C LEU A 413 -2.64 1.28 -8.79
N TYR A 414 -1.43 0.80 -8.45
CA TYR A 414 -0.51 0.06 -9.33
C TYR A 414 -0.01 0.84 -10.55
N LEU A 415 -0.17 2.16 -10.55
CA LEU A 415 0.21 3.01 -11.68
C LEU A 415 1.37 3.96 -11.35
N ASP A 416 2.07 3.73 -10.25
CA ASP A 416 3.35 4.39 -10.02
C ASP A 416 4.40 3.81 -10.95
N GLN A 417 5.03 4.69 -11.76
CA GLN A 417 5.97 4.25 -12.79
C GLN A 417 7.38 3.99 -12.26
N PRO A 418 7.94 4.75 -11.33
CA PRO A 418 9.23 4.46 -10.72
C PRO A 418 9.19 3.19 -9.86
N PRO A 419 10.30 2.43 -9.81
CA PRO A 419 10.40 1.24 -8.95
C PRO A 419 10.40 1.57 -7.44
N THR A 420 10.58 2.83 -7.07
CA THR A 420 10.48 3.31 -5.68
C THR A 420 9.10 3.15 -5.05
N GLY A 421 8.05 3.03 -5.86
CA GLY A 421 6.67 3.09 -5.39
C GLY A 421 6.25 4.48 -4.88
N TYR A 422 5.03 4.58 -4.38
CA TYR A 422 4.49 5.80 -3.80
C TYR A 422 5.19 6.17 -2.49
N PRO A 423 5.46 7.46 -2.23
CA PRO A 423 6.10 7.88 -0.99
C PRO A 423 5.17 7.75 0.22
N GLU A 424 5.75 7.39 1.37
CA GLU A 424 5.04 7.25 2.65
C GLU A 424 4.94 8.58 3.43
N THR A 425 5.60 9.65 2.97
CA THR A 425 5.71 10.91 3.70
C THR A 425 4.61 11.91 3.38
N GLN A 426 4.19 12.68 4.37
CA GLN A 426 3.09 13.65 4.26
C GLN A 426 3.27 14.69 3.17
N ASP A 427 4.51 15.12 2.89
CA ASP A 427 4.82 16.20 1.94
C ASP A 427 4.32 15.88 0.52
N SER A 428 4.22 14.61 0.18
CA SER A 428 3.71 14.15 -1.11
C SER A 428 2.20 14.24 -1.22
N TRP A 429 1.48 14.21 -0.10
CA TRP A 429 0.02 14.07 -0.07
C TRP A 429 -0.71 15.32 0.41
N VAL A 430 0.00 16.31 0.98
CA VAL A 430 -0.60 17.53 1.53
C VAL A 430 -0.35 18.73 0.63
N ASN A 431 -1.38 19.11 -0.12
CA ASN A 431 -1.43 20.35 -0.86
C ASN A 431 -2.87 20.87 -0.90
N ALA A 432 -3.05 22.15 -1.22
CA ALA A 432 -4.37 22.79 -1.19
C ALA A 432 -5.41 22.10 -2.08
N GLY A 433 -5.00 21.61 -3.26
CA GLY A 433 -5.89 20.90 -4.19
C GLY A 433 -6.33 19.55 -3.61
N ALA A 434 -5.39 18.76 -3.09
CA ALA A 434 -5.70 17.47 -2.48
C ALA A 434 -6.61 17.61 -1.26
N LEU A 435 -6.38 18.59 -0.40
CA LEU A 435 -7.23 18.84 0.77
C LEU A 435 -8.66 19.25 0.37
N LEU A 436 -8.81 20.09 -0.66
CA LEU A 436 -10.13 20.46 -1.19
C LEU A 436 -10.86 19.24 -1.76
N GLU A 437 -10.19 18.40 -2.54
CA GLU A 437 -10.78 17.17 -3.09
C GLU A 437 -11.19 16.19 -1.98
N ARG A 438 -10.37 16.05 -0.92
CA ARG A 438 -10.71 15.22 0.24
C ARG A 438 -11.95 15.74 0.98
N LEU A 439 -12.06 17.07 1.17
CA LEU A 439 -13.25 17.69 1.75
C LEU A 439 -14.49 17.45 0.88
N ASN A 440 -14.37 17.66 -0.44
CA ASN A 440 -15.47 17.43 -1.38
C ASN A 440 -15.92 15.97 -1.38
N LEU A 441 -14.98 15.02 -1.28
CA LEU A 441 -15.30 13.60 -1.15
C LEU A 441 -16.05 13.32 0.15
N GLY A 442 -15.60 13.85 1.29
CA GLY A 442 -16.28 13.71 2.58
C GLY A 442 -17.72 14.19 2.55
N LEU A 443 -17.93 15.39 1.99
CA LEU A 443 -19.29 15.95 1.77
C LEU A 443 -20.12 15.10 0.80
N GLY A 444 -19.50 14.55 -0.25
CA GLY A 444 -20.14 13.66 -1.21
C GLY A 444 -20.58 12.34 -0.60
N ILE A 445 -19.72 11.72 0.23
CA ILE A 445 -20.02 10.49 0.98
C ILE A 445 -21.19 10.76 1.93
N ALA A 446 -21.10 11.78 2.77
CA ALA A 446 -22.14 12.13 3.73
C ALA A 446 -23.49 12.44 3.06
N ALA A 447 -23.48 13.04 1.88
CA ALA A 447 -24.70 13.34 1.13
C ALA A 447 -25.26 12.14 0.33
N GLY A 448 -24.64 10.94 0.41
CA GLY A 448 -25.02 9.80 -0.42
C GLY A 448 -24.84 10.02 -1.93
N ARG A 449 -23.96 10.95 -2.31
CA ARG A 449 -23.66 11.32 -3.71
C ARG A 449 -22.34 10.78 -4.21
N ALA A 450 -21.54 10.16 -3.33
CA ALA A 450 -20.34 9.46 -3.75
C ALA A 450 -20.73 8.14 -4.44
N PRO A 451 -20.51 8.01 -5.75
CA PRO A 451 -20.90 6.78 -6.45
C PRO A 451 -20.03 5.61 -5.96
N GLY A 452 -20.61 4.42 -5.97
CA GLY A 452 -19.92 3.20 -5.53
C GLY A 452 -19.93 2.96 -4.02
N ILE A 453 -20.63 3.80 -3.24
CA ILE A 453 -20.76 3.66 -1.77
C ILE A 453 -22.21 3.81 -1.36
N ALA A 454 -22.73 2.84 -0.62
CA ALA A 454 -24.01 2.97 0.07
C ALA A 454 -23.76 3.37 1.54
N VAL A 455 -24.38 4.45 1.99
CA VAL A 455 -24.26 4.99 3.36
C VAL A 455 -25.64 5.19 3.96
N ASN A 456 -25.84 4.79 5.22
CA ASN A 456 -27.05 5.05 6.00
C ASN A 456 -26.74 5.98 7.17
N LEU A 457 -26.80 7.29 6.93
CA LEU A 457 -26.53 8.29 7.99
C LEU A 457 -27.58 8.29 9.11
N ASP A 458 -28.81 7.89 8.84
CA ASP A 458 -29.87 7.84 9.88
C ASP A 458 -29.56 6.76 10.93
N GLN A 459 -28.91 5.67 10.52
CA GLN A 459 -28.43 4.64 11.44
C GLN A 459 -27.17 5.07 12.18
N LEU A 460 -26.24 5.74 11.49
CA LEU A 460 -24.95 6.16 12.05
C LEU A 460 -25.11 7.30 13.05
N ILE A 461 -25.90 8.31 12.71
CA ILE A 461 -26.13 9.53 13.49
C ILE A 461 -27.65 9.70 13.66
N PRO A 462 -28.33 8.89 14.51
CA PRO A 462 -29.76 9.00 14.68
C PRO A 462 -30.19 10.27 15.39
N GLY A 463 -31.19 10.93 14.88
CA GLY A 463 -32.22 11.70 15.58
C GLY A 463 -31.89 12.99 16.30
N ASP A 464 -30.67 13.56 16.27
CA ASP A 464 -30.36 14.77 17.03
C ASP A 464 -30.69 16.06 16.26
N ASN A 465 -31.59 16.86 16.86
CA ASN A 465 -31.93 18.19 16.34
C ASN A 465 -31.13 19.33 17.03
N ASP A 466 -30.44 19.02 18.14
CA ASP A 466 -29.56 19.97 18.83
C ASP A 466 -28.16 19.98 18.17
N PRO A 467 -27.71 21.13 17.64
CA PRO A 467 -26.40 21.25 17.00
C PRO A 467 -25.20 20.86 17.86
N SER A 468 -25.29 21.10 19.17
CA SER A 468 -24.21 20.72 20.11
C SER A 468 -24.13 19.21 20.27
N GLN A 469 -25.25 18.54 20.47
CA GLN A 469 -25.32 17.08 20.61
C GLN A 469 -24.91 16.39 19.30
N LEU A 470 -25.32 16.95 18.16
CA LEU A 470 -24.91 16.47 16.84
C LEU A 470 -23.38 16.54 16.66
N ALA A 471 -22.75 17.68 16.98
CA ALA A 471 -21.30 17.85 16.86
C ALA A 471 -20.54 16.89 17.79
N ASP A 472 -21.00 16.73 19.02
CA ASP A 472 -20.37 15.83 20.01
C ASP A 472 -20.52 14.35 19.58
N ARG A 473 -21.65 13.98 18.99
CA ARG A 473 -21.85 12.63 18.43
C ARG A 473 -20.96 12.38 17.20
N VAL A 474 -20.93 13.31 16.25
CA VAL A 474 -20.04 13.22 15.08
C VAL A 474 -18.58 13.13 15.50
N ASN A 475 -18.16 13.93 16.50
CA ASN A 475 -16.83 13.81 17.07
C ASN A 475 -16.57 12.39 17.62
N ARG A 476 -17.50 11.81 18.35
CA ARG A 476 -17.33 10.49 18.95
C ARG A 476 -17.31 9.37 17.90
N GLU A 477 -18.28 9.38 16.96
CA GLU A 477 -18.47 8.28 16.00
C GLU A 477 -17.49 8.35 14.81
N ILE A 478 -17.15 9.55 14.34
CA ILE A 478 -16.30 9.74 13.15
C ILE A 478 -14.83 10.06 13.51
N LEU A 479 -14.62 10.90 14.52
CA LEU A 479 -13.28 11.38 14.91
C LEU A 479 -12.72 10.65 16.15
N GLY A 480 -13.44 9.68 16.72
CA GLY A 480 -13.00 8.96 17.91
C GLY A 480 -12.81 9.82 19.16
N GLY A 481 -13.43 11.01 19.20
CA GLY A 481 -13.31 11.96 20.30
C GLY A 481 -12.10 12.91 20.21
N THR A 482 -11.40 12.96 19.07
CA THR A 482 -10.14 13.71 18.91
C THR A 482 -10.31 15.13 18.36
N ALA A 483 -11.54 15.57 18.10
CA ALA A 483 -11.78 16.90 17.55
C ALA A 483 -11.23 18.01 18.44
N THR A 484 -10.51 18.96 17.82
CA THR A 484 -10.07 20.18 18.51
C THR A 484 -11.26 21.08 18.85
N ALA A 485 -11.07 22.02 19.78
CA ALA A 485 -12.09 23.00 20.12
C ALA A 485 -12.54 23.81 18.89
N ASN A 486 -11.61 24.10 17.95
CA ASN A 486 -11.94 24.80 16.71
C ASN A 486 -12.82 23.93 15.78
N THR A 487 -12.49 22.68 15.59
CA THR A 487 -13.29 21.74 14.78
C THR A 487 -14.69 21.58 15.37
N LEU A 488 -14.82 21.40 16.70
CA LEU A 488 -16.13 21.33 17.36
C LEU A 488 -16.94 22.61 17.19
N ARG A 489 -16.31 23.78 17.30
CA ARG A 489 -16.97 25.07 17.07
C ARG A 489 -17.53 25.14 15.64
N VAL A 490 -16.71 24.82 14.65
CA VAL A 490 -17.14 24.84 13.23
C VAL A 490 -18.30 23.86 13.00
N LEU A 491 -18.23 22.64 13.53
CA LEU A 491 -19.30 21.65 13.40
C LEU A 491 -20.63 22.18 14.00
N ARG A 492 -20.58 22.80 15.21
CA ARG A 492 -21.77 23.37 15.85
C ARG A 492 -22.36 24.54 15.08
N GLU A 493 -21.52 25.50 14.65
CA GLU A 493 -21.96 26.69 13.90
C GLU A 493 -22.61 26.29 12.57
N GLN A 494 -22.00 25.36 11.82
CA GLN A 494 -22.55 24.91 10.55
C GLN A 494 -23.84 24.09 10.73
N ALA A 495 -23.90 23.24 11.77
CA ALA A 495 -25.11 22.50 12.09
C ALA A 495 -26.28 23.43 12.49
N ALA A 496 -26.01 24.50 13.28
CA ALA A 496 -27.04 25.43 13.73
C ALA A 496 -27.66 26.25 12.60
N SER A 497 -26.95 26.41 11.48
CA SER A 497 -27.41 27.20 10.32
C SER A 497 -28.31 26.44 9.34
N LEU A 498 -28.51 25.12 9.54
CA LEU A 498 -29.14 24.24 8.56
C LEU A 498 -30.32 23.45 9.15
N PRO A 499 -31.29 23.02 8.32
CA PRO A 499 -32.30 22.05 8.74
C PRO A 499 -31.66 20.72 9.18
N PRO A 500 -32.28 19.95 10.12
CA PRO A 500 -31.66 18.79 10.77
C PRO A 500 -31.04 17.76 9.82
N ALA A 501 -31.70 17.38 8.73
CA ALA A 501 -31.17 16.43 7.76
C ALA A 501 -29.92 16.98 7.03
N GLN A 502 -29.91 18.26 6.69
CA GLN A 502 -28.77 18.92 6.06
C GLN A 502 -27.63 19.16 7.06
N ALA A 503 -27.96 19.47 8.31
CA ALA A 503 -27.00 19.64 9.39
C ALA A 503 -26.19 18.35 9.62
N ARG A 504 -26.83 17.17 9.62
CA ARG A 504 -26.14 15.87 9.72
C ARG A 504 -25.17 15.62 8.57
N ILE A 505 -25.64 15.83 7.34
CA ILE A 505 -24.79 15.67 6.14
C ILE A 505 -23.59 16.62 6.23
N MET A 506 -23.81 17.89 6.59
CA MET A 506 -22.75 18.88 6.70
C MET A 506 -21.75 18.51 7.83
N ALA A 507 -22.24 18.15 9.00
CA ALA A 507 -21.39 17.81 10.14
C ALA A 507 -20.52 16.57 9.87
N VAL A 508 -21.09 15.50 9.29
CA VAL A 508 -20.32 14.29 8.92
C VAL A 508 -19.33 14.60 7.80
N GLY A 509 -19.74 15.33 6.76
CA GLY A 509 -18.85 15.69 5.66
C GLY A 509 -17.68 16.55 6.09
N LEU A 510 -17.92 17.56 6.96
CA LEU A 510 -16.85 18.40 7.53
C LEU A 510 -15.94 17.60 8.46
N ALA A 511 -16.47 16.66 9.24
CA ALA A 511 -15.65 15.77 10.08
C ALA A 511 -14.71 14.92 9.23
N LEU A 512 -15.20 14.29 8.16
CA LEU A 512 -14.37 13.53 7.21
C LEU A 512 -13.31 14.40 6.50
N GLY A 513 -13.61 15.69 6.27
CA GLY A 513 -12.67 16.64 5.72
C GLY A 513 -11.75 17.34 6.73
N SER A 514 -11.93 17.09 8.05
CA SER A 514 -11.21 17.80 9.10
C SER A 514 -9.73 17.40 9.19
N PRO A 515 -8.86 18.27 9.74
CA PRO A 515 -7.45 17.94 9.96
C PRO A 515 -7.25 16.69 10.81
N GLU A 516 -8.12 16.45 11.78
CA GLU A 516 -8.05 15.30 12.68
C GLU A 516 -8.32 13.99 11.90
N PHE A 517 -9.26 14.00 10.96
CA PHE A 517 -9.54 12.83 10.14
C PHE A 517 -8.45 12.55 9.09
N GLN A 518 -7.73 13.59 8.64
CA GLN A 518 -6.62 13.44 7.69
C GLN A 518 -5.43 12.68 8.29
N LYS A 519 -5.36 12.58 9.61
CA LYS A 519 -4.24 11.99 10.34
C LYS A 519 -4.57 10.63 10.94
N GLN A 520 -3.51 9.89 11.22
CA GLN A 520 -3.58 8.59 11.87
C GLN A 520 -2.43 8.37 12.86
#